data_728ad1fc94de90e027abe6142d9cc2ca
#
_entry.id   728ad1fc94de90e027abe6142d9cc2ca
#
_cell.length_a   1.000
_cell.length_b   1.000
_cell.length_c   1.000
_cell.angle_alpha   90.00
_cell.angle_beta   90.00
_cell.angle_gamma   90.00
#
_symmetry.space_group_name_H-M   'P 1'
#
loop_
_entity.id
_entity.type
_entity.pdbx_description
1 polymer ?
#
loop_
_entity_poly.entity_id
_entity_poly.type
_entity_poly.pdbx_seq_one_letter_code
_entity_poly.pdbx_strand_id
1 'polypeptide(L)'
;MRKNTFKILIFAFIFASFYANAQRSLEKGVAILAKFNFGVQVPAKDLALRFGTSNATGISIELLGNRSNLIAGTDFSYFFSKKVNEDPLVKLVNYDTYIYGNDKGLSSYLLRERGFVWQGYVGKFFLLDKKSRNRSGIRFTLGLGYMQHKIRLQDDSRSIAQLSTDYRKGYDRLTGGLSLSQYIGYQYLSENRRINFTLGFDFTQGFTKSLRDWDFDLKSKNTNARLDLLNGIRATWILPFYLGDLGEKDEY
;
A
#
# COMPACT_ATOMS: atom_id res chain seq x y z
N MET A 1 17.50 -8.83 36.23
CA MET A 1 18.12 -9.59 35.11
C MET A 1 17.18 -10.56 34.38
N ARG A 2 15.96 -10.82 34.81
CA ARG A 2 15.04 -11.84 34.19
C ARG A 2 14.24 -11.37 32.96
N LYS A 3 14.09 -10.08 32.74
CA LYS A 3 13.28 -9.54 31.60
C LYS A 3 13.99 -9.51 30.23
N ASN A 4 15.31 -9.49 30.22
CA ASN A 4 16.08 -9.44 28.97
C ASN A 4 16.32 -10.83 28.36
N THR A 5 16.41 -11.86 29.19
CA THR A 5 16.55 -13.26 28.74
C THR A 5 15.33 -13.75 27.97
N PHE A 6 14.11 -13.31 28.35
CA PHE A 6 12.89 -13.70 27.65
C PHE A 6 12.80 -13.09 26.24
N LYS A 7 13.26 -11.84 26.05
CA LYS A 7 13.31 -11.20 24.74
C LYS A 7 14.35 -11.85 23.80
N ILE A 8 15.49 -12.26 24.36
CA ILE A 8 16.53 -12.98 23.61
C ILE A 8 16.05 -14.37 23.20
N LEU A 9 15.29 -15.06 24.06
CA LEU A 9 14.71 -16.37 23.74
C LEU A 9 13.66 -16.29 22.64
N ILE A 10 12.81 -15.27 22.62
CA ILE A 10 11.82 -15.05 21.55
C ILE A 10 12.55 -14.75 20.24
N PHE A 11 13.59 -13.93 20.27
CA PHE A 11 14.38 -13.61 19.08
C PHE A 11 15.14 -14.83 18.56
N ALA A 12 15.71 -15.65 19.43
CA ALA A 12 16.37 -16.92 19.10
C ALA A 12 15.37 -17.97 18.55
N PHE A 13 14.15 -18.03 19.07
CA PHE A 13 13.12 -18.96 18.58
C PHE A 13 12.61 -18.57 17.19
N ILE A 14 12.53 -17.28 16.89
CA ILE A 14 12.20 -16.77 15.54
C ILE A 14 13.32 -17.12 14.56
N PHE A 15 14.60 -17.03 14.96
CA PHE A 15 15.72 -17.41 14.11
C PHE A 15 15.92 -18.93 13.97
N ALA A 16 15.65 -19.71 15.00
CA ALA A 16 15.78 -21.18 14.95
C ALA A 16 14.76 -21.83 13.98
N SER A 17 13.61 -21.20 13.76
CA SER A 17 12.63 -21.67 12.77
C SER A 17 13.10 -21.49 11.32
N PHE A 18 14.18 -20.74 11.07
CA PHE A 18 14.75 -20.58 9.73
C PHE A 18 15.62 -21.77 9.29
N TYR A 19 16.11 -22.61 10.22
CA TYR A 19 17.03 -23.70 9.89
C TYR A 19 16.37 -25.07 9.69
N ALA A 20 15.12 -25.23 10.02
CA ALA A 20 14.46 -26.53 9.95
C ALA A 20 13.61 -26.66 8.68
N ASN A 21 14.20 -26.81 7.49
CA ASN A 21 13.51 -27.48 6.38
C ASN A 21 14.33 -27.44 5.07
N ALA A 22 15.45 -28.17 5.05
CA ALA A 22 16.07 -28.58 3.80
C ALA A 22 15.40 -29.89 3.35
N GLN A 23 14.18 -29.84 2.82
CA GLN A 23 13.58 -30.95 2.11
C GLN A 23 13.29 -30.58 0.67
N ARG A 24 13.75 -31.43 -0.26
CA ARG A 24 13.60 -31.32 -1.69
C ARG A 24 12.15 -30.98 -2.06
N SER A 25 11.89 -29.76 -2.43
CA SER A 25 10.76 -29.42 -3.29
C SER A 25 11.22 -29.67 -4.73
N LEU A 26 10.33 -30.24 -5.54
CA LEU A 26 10.48 -30.34 -6.99
C LEU A 26 11.12 -29.06 -7.54
N GLU A 27 12.14 -29.22 -8.39
CA GLU A 27 13.00 -28.16 -8.93
C GLU A 27 12.22 -27.12 -9.74
N LYS A 28 11.60 -26.22 -9.02
CA LYS A 28 11.06 -25.00 -9.63
C LYS A 28 12.05 -23.89 -9.34
N GLY A 29 12.65 -23.31 -10.38
CA GLY A 29 13.66 -22.25 -10.27
C GLY A 29 13.20 -21.04 -9.46
N VAL A 30 14.07 -20.09 -9.26
CA VAL A 30 13.69 -18.76 -8.70
C VAL A 30 12.61 -18.17 -9.61
N ALA A 31 11.51 -17.72 -9.03
CA ALA A 31 10.43 -17.10 -9.77
C ALA A 31 10.46 -15.58 -9.61
N ILE A 32 10.37 -14.88 -10.75
CA ILE A 32 10.02 -13.46 -10.77
C ILE A 32 8.50 -13.39 -10.91
N LEU A 33 7.83 -12.70 -10.00
CA LEU A 33 6.39 -12.54 -10.01
C LEU A 33 6.06 -11.08 -10.33
N ALA A 34 5.45 -10.83 -11.48
CA ALA A 34 4.81 -9.56 -11.77
C ALA A 34 3.38 -9.62 -11.24
N LYS A 35 2.97 -8.60 -10.50
CA LYS A 35 1.72 -8.60 -9.73
C LYS A 35 0.90 -7.36 -9.98
N PHE A 36 -0.41 -7.54 -10.10
CA PHE A 36 -1.39 -6.47 -10.18
C PHE A 36 -2.28 -6.53 -8.95
N ASN A 37 -2.24 -5.48 -8.14
CA ASN A 37 -2.90 -5.39 -6.85
C ASN A 37 -4.18 -4.58 -6.94
N PHE A 38 -5.25 -5.09 -6.31
CA PHE A 38 -6.52 -4.39 -6.12
C PHE A 38 -6.94 -4.56 -4.67
N GLY A 39 -7.45 -3.49 -4.07
CA GLY A 39 -7.83 -3.54 -2.67
C GLY A 39 -8.85 -2.51 -2.26
N VAL A 40 -9.48 -2.78 -1.12
CA VAL A 40 -10.30 -1.82 -0.41
C VAL A 40 -9.66 -1.61 0.95
N GLN A 41 -9.45 -0.35 1.31
CA GLN A 41 -8.71 0.04 2.49
C GLN A 41 -9.55 0.96 3.37
N VAL A 42 -9.46 0.74 4.67
CA VAL A 42 -10.13 1.53 5.70
C VAL A 42 -9.07 2.32 6.45
N PRO A 43 -9.12 3.65 6.42
CA PRO A 43 -8.22 4.47 7.18
C PRO A 43 -8.52 4.40 8.67
N ALA A 44 -7.49 4.61 9.49
CA ALA A 44 -7.61 4.75 10.93
C ALA A 44 -6.66 5.82 11.47
N LYS A 45 -6.81 6.21 12.74
CA LYS A 45 -6.07 7.29 13.39
C LYS A 45 -6.22 8.60 12.61
N ASP A 46 -5.11 9.33 12.38
CA ASP A 46 -5.14 10.65 11.77
C ASP A 46 -5.64 10.64 10.33
N LEU A 47 -5.43 9.53 9.60
CA LEU A 47 -5.92 9.40 8.24
C LEU A 47 -7.46 9.35 8.20
N ALA A 48 -8.10 8.69 9.17
CA ALA A 48 -9.56 8.60 9.26
C ALA A 48 -10.25 9.93 9.54
N LEU A 49 -9.56 10.86 10.21
CA LEU A 49 -10.07 12.22 10.40
C LEU A 49 -10.23 12.96 9.08
N ARG A 50 -9.40 12.60 8.08
CA ARG A 50 -9.35 13.27 6.79
C ARG A 50 -10.11 12.52 5.69
N PHE A 51 -10.06 11.19 5.69
CA PHE A 51 -10.62 10.38 4.61
C PHE A 51 -11.48 9.23 5.13
N GLY A 52 -12.40 8.78 4.28
CA GLY A 52 -13.13 7.55 4.50
C GLY A 52 -12.50 6.37 3.75
N THR A 53 -13.28 5.30 3.56
CA THR A 53 -12.84 4.09 2.85
C THR A 53 -12.33 4.41 1.45
N SER A 54 -11.18 3.82 1.09
CA SER A 54 -10.46 4.04 -0.16
C SER A 54 -10.35 2.77 -0.97
N ASN A 55 -10.32 2.93 -2.30
CA ASN A 55 -9.91 1.87 -3.20
C ASN A 55 -8.42 2.02 -3.49
N ALA A 56 -7.74 0.90 -3.66
CA ALA A 56 -6.32 0.86 -4.02
C ALA A 56 -6.11 0.02 -5.27
N THR A 57 -5.16 0.45 -6.10
CA THR A 57 -4.65 -0.32 -7.23
C THR A 57 -3.15 -0.16 -7.30
N GLY A 58 -2.43 -1.20 -7.72
CA GLY A 58 -0.98 -1.14 -7.72
C GLY A 58 -0.32 -2.24 -8.54
N ILE A 59 0.99 -2.12 -8.64
CA ILE A 59 1.85 -3.09 -9.30
C ILE A 59 3.00 -3.46 -8.36
N SER A 60 3.45 -4.71 -8.44
CA SER A 60 4.63 -5.15 -7.69
C SER A 60 5.49 -6.09 -8.54
N ILE A 61 6.77 -6.07 -8.26
CA ILE A 61 7.73 -7.04 -8.78
C ILE A 61 8.35 -7.75 -7.58
N GLU A 62 8.36 -9.07 -7.63
CA GLU A 62 8.78 -9.91 -6.51
C GLU A 62 9.65 -11.06 -6.98
N LEU A 63 10.69 -11.33 -6.21
CA LEU A 63 11.49 -12.54 -6.30
C LEU A 63 10.99 -13.54 -5.26
N LEU A 64 10.69 -14.75 -5.71
CA LEU A 64 10.33 -15.87 -4.85
C LEU A 64 11.40 -16.97 -4.96
N GLY A 65 12.13 -17.14 -3.85
CA GLY A 65 13.17 -18.17 -3.76
C GLY A 65 12.60 -19.57 -3.90
N ASN A 66 13.34 -20.45 -4.58
CA ASN A 66 12.91 -21.83 -4.82
C ASN A 66 12.93 -22.67 -3.53
N ARG A 67 14.11 -22.81 -2.92
CA ARG A 67 14.29 -23.68 -1.73
C ARG A 67 13.92 -22.97 -0.43
N SER A 68 14.27 -21.71 -0.32
CA SER A 68 14.06 -20.93 0.89
C SER A 68 12.63 -20.46 1.08
N ASN A 69 11.84 -20.38 -0.01
CA ASN A 69 10.54 -19.72 -0.06
C ASN A 69 10.58 -18.28 0.50
N LEU A 70 11.77 -17.65 0.47
CA LEU A 70 11.94 -16.27 0.82
C LEU A 70 11.37 -15.39 -0.30
N ILE A 71 10.83 -14.28 0.13
CA ILE A 71 10.21 -13.28 -0.73
C ILE A 71 11.00 -11.99 -0.58
N ALA A 72 11.31 -11.34 -1.69
CA ALA A 72 11.83 -9.97 -1.71
C ALA A 72 11.24 -9.25 -2.91
N GLY A 73 10.81 -8.01 -2.75
CA GLY A 73 10.20 -7.28 -3.85
C GLY A 73 9.97 -5.81 -3.56
N THR A 74 9.37 -5.15 -4.55
CA THR A 74 8.91 -3.76 -4.43
C THR A 74 7.45 -3.66 -4.88
N ASP A 75 6.71 -2.77 -4.24
CA ASP A 75 5.30 -2.51 -4.46
C ASP A 75 5.06 -1.01 -4.62
N PHE A 76 4.31 -0.64 -5.63
CA PHE A 76 3.75 0.68 -5.80
C PHE A 76 2.23 0.57 -5.81
N SER A 77 1.58 1.17 -4.81
CA SER A 77 0.13 1.18 -4.66
C SER A 77 -0.39 2.60 -4.66
N TYR A 78 -1.36 2.88 -5.51
CA TYR A 78 -2.09 4.14 -5.58
C TYR A 78 -3.46 3.96 -4.95
N PHE A 79 -3.82 4.83 -3.99
CA PHE A 79 -5.11 4.77 -3.32
C PHE A 79 -5.91 6.06 -3.52
N PHE A 80 -7.23 5.92 -3.59
CA PHE A 80 -8.12 7.01 -3.93
C PHE A 80 -9.52 6.79 -3.36
N SER A 81 -10.18 7.91 -3.01
CA SER A 81 -11.56 7.91 -2.53
C SER A 81 -12.30 9.18 -2.95
N LYS A 82 -13.62 9.07 -2.94
CA LYS A 82 -14.53 10.23 -3.01
C LYS A 82 -14.97 10.68 -1.62
N LYS A 83 -14.66 9.89 -0.58
CA LYS A 83 -15.05 10.18 0.81
C LYS A 83 -13.95 10.99 1.48
N VAL A 84 -14.15 12.29 1.58
CA VAL A 84 -13.27 13.22 2.28
C VAL A 84 -14.05 13.84 3.43
N ASN A 85 -13.54 13.68 4.64
CA ASN A 85 -14.19 14.13 5.88
C ASN A 85 -13.73 15.55 6.28
N GLU A 86 -12.50 15.94 5.90
CA GLU A 86 -11.93 17.26 6.16
C GLU A 86 -12.13 18.17 4.95
N ASP A 87 -12.87 19.25 5.11
CA ASP A 87 -13.02 20.27 4.07
C ASP A 87 -12.17 21.50 4.38
N PRO A 88 -11.04 21.70 3.68
CA PRO A 88 -10.18 22.86 3.89
C PRO A 88 -10.77 24.16 3.36
N LEU A 89 -11.85 24.12 2.58
CA LEU A 89 -12.52 25.28 1.99
C LEU A 89 -13.76 25.73 2.78
N VAL A 90 -14.10 25.05 3.87
CA VAL A 90 -15.33 25.31 4.64
C VAL A 90 -15.51 26.79 5.04
N LYS A 91 -14.41 27.53 5.28
CA LYS A 91 -14.44 28.95 5.61
C LYS A 91 -14.72 29.87 4.42
N LEU A 92 -14.64 29.34 3.21
CA LEU A 92 -14.90 30.09 1.97
C LEU A 92 -16.29 29.81 1.42
N VAL A 93 -16.99 28.85 1.99
CA VAL A 93 -18.35 28.45 1.58
C VAL A 93 -19.38 29.39 2.19
N ASN A 94 -20.29 29.89 1.38
CA ASN A 94 -21.33 30.84 1.83
C ASN A 94 -22.63 30.12 2.28
N TYR A 95 -23.24 29.36 1.38
CA TYR A 95 -24.44 28.57 1.63
C TYR A 95 -24.35 27.25 0.84
N ASP A 96 -24.72 26.15 1.44
CA ASP A 96 -24.90 24.85 0.81
C ASP A 96 -23.76 24.37 -0.14
N THR A 97 -22.49 24.44 0.31
CA THR A 97 -21.33 23.95 -0.43
C THR A 97 -20.94 24.75 -1.70
N TYR A 98 -21.42 25.98 -1.87
CA TYR A 98 -21.06 26.82 -3.01
C TYR A 98 -20.07 27.92 -2.61
N ILE A 99 -19.15 28.21 -3.51
CA ILE A 99 -18.22 29.34 -3.42
C ILE A 99 -18.53 30.33 -4.54
N TYR A 100 -18.40 31.62 -4.29
CA TYR A 100 -18.53 32.61 -5.36
C TYR A 100 -17.35 32.49 -6.33
N GLY A 101 -17.66 32.22 -7.58
CA GLY A 101 -16.70 32.21 -8.67
C GLY A 101 -16.30 33.62 -9.14
N ASN A 102 -15.28 33.67 -9.98
CA ASN A 102 -14.83 34.95 -10.62
C ASN A 102 -15.89 35.59 -11.49
N ASP A 103 -16.83 34.81 -12.00
CA ASP A 103 -17.99 35.24 -12.78
C ASP A 103 -19.16 35.74 -11.92
N LYS A 104 -18.96 35.89 -10.60
CA LYS A 104 -19.97 36.20 -9.61
C LYS A 104 -21.09 35.16 -9.48
N GLY A 105 -20.97 34.02 -10.18
CA GLY A 105 -21.87 32.89 -10.07
C GLY A 105 -21.52 31.99 -8.89
N LEU A 106 -22.44 31.09 -8.51
CA LEU A 106 -22.22 30.05 -7.52
C LEU A 106 -21.53 28.86 -8.18
N SER A 107 -20.36 28.50 -7.66
CA SER A 107 -19.57 27.38 -8.17
C SER A 107 -19.41 26.28 -7.14
N SER A 108 -19.58 25.04 -7.58
CA SER A 108 -19.38 23.86 -6.75
C SER A 108 -17.97 23.30 -6.92
N TYR A 109 -17.49 22.63 -5.90
CA TYR A 109 -16.20 21.93 -5.93
C TYR A 109 -16.34 20.51 -5.41
N LEU A 110 -15.39 19.65 -5.76
CA LEU A 110 -15.34 18.28 -5.32
C LEU A 110 -14.01 18.00 -4.61
N LEU A 111 -14.10 17.33 -3.47
CA LEU A 111 -12.94 16.85 -2.73
C LEU A 111 -12.73 15.37 -3.01
N ARG A 112 -11.49 14.99 -3.25
CA ARG A 112 -11.11 13.59 -3.49
C ARG A 112 -9.80 13.27 -2.80
N GLU A 113 -9.74 12.10 -2.21
CA GLU A 113 -8.48 11.55 -1.75
C GLU A 113 -7.61 11.10 -2.93
N ARG A 114 -6.32 11.37 -2.83
CA ARG A 114 -5.29 10.85 -3.71
C ARG A 114 -4.03 10.59 -2.90
N GLY A 115 -3.51 9.38 -3.01
CA GLY A 115 -2.27 9.02 -2.35
C GLY A 115 -1.60 7.84 -3.01
N PHE A 116 -0.37 7.59 -2.60
CA PHE A 116 0.38 6.40 -3.00
C PHE A 116 1.26 5.92 -1.85
N VAL A 117 1.59 4.65 -1.91
CA VAL A 117 2.64 4.01 -1.11
C VAL A 117 3.61 3.35 -2.07
N TRP A 118 4.90 3.65 -1.90
CA TRP A 118 5.97 2.92 -2.57
C TRP A 118 6.86 2.29 -1.52
N GLN A 119 7.12 0.99 -1.63
CA GLN A 119 7.83 0.23 -0.61
C GLN A 119 8.66 -0.91 -1.19
N GLY A 120 9.79 -1.19 -0.52
CA GLY A 120 10.45 -2.48 -0.61
C GLY A 120 9.94 -3.41 0.49
N TYR A 121 9.84 -4.69 0.22
CA TYR A 121 9.40 -5.67 1.21
C TYR A 121 10.17 -6.97 1.13
N VAL A 122 10.22 -7.65 2.27
CA VAL A 122 10.75 -9.00 2.41
C VAL A 122 9.75 -9.87 3.16
N GLY A 123 9.84 -11.17 2.98
CA GLY A 123 8.92 -12.08 3.64
C GLY A 123 9.20 -13.54 3.38
N LYS A 124 8.23 -14.36 3.77
CA LYS A 124 8.31 -15.80 3.60
C LYS A 124 6.98 -16.39 3.14
N PHE A 125 7.09 -17.39 2.32
CA PHE A 125 5.98 -18.20 1.84
C PHE A 125 6.00 -19.55 2.54
N PHE A 126 4.89 -19.89 3.21
CA PHE A 126 4.72 -21.16 3.91
C PHE A 126 3.81 -22.06 3.10
N LEU A 127 4.39 -23.07 2.45
CA LEU A 127 3.65 -24.06 1.68
C LEU A 127 2.75 -24.89 2.59
N LEU A 128 1.48 -25.00 2.25
CA LEU A 128 0.52 -25.87 2.96
C LEU A 128 0.68 -27.34 2.53
N ASP A 129 0.87 -27.57 1.24
CA ASP A 129 1.12 -28.92 0.73
C ASP A 129 2.46 -28.96 -0.03
N LYS A 130 3.42 -29.67 0.54
CA LYS A 130 4.76 -29.86 -0.04
C LYS A 130 4.78 -30.89 -1.18
N LYS A 131 3.77 -31.78 -1.24
CA LYS A 131 3.67 -32.82 -2.26
C LYS A 131 2.93 -32.37 -3.50
N SER A 132 2.13 -31.32 -3.37
CA SER A 132 1.38 -30.75 -4.49
C SER A 132 2.32 -30.10 -5.50
N ARG A 133 2.03 -30.29 -6.78
CA ARG A 133 2.70 -29.57 -7.87
C ARG A 133 2.35 -28.08 -7.88
N ASN A 134 1.20 -27.71 -7.30
CA ASN A 134 0.84 -26.30 -7.10
C ASN A 134 1.57 -25.73 -5.88
N ARG A 135 2.02 -24.49 -5.98
CA ARG A 135 2.60 -23.77 -4.84
C ARG A 135 1.50 -22.95 -4.16
N SER A 136 0.81 -23.58 -3.20
CA SER A 136 -0.25 -22.93 -2.43
C SER A 136 0.13 -22.83 -0.94
N GLY A 137 -0.23 -21.73 -0.31
CA GLY A 137 0.14 -21.54 1.08
C GLY A 137 -0.12 -20.14 1.63
N ILE A 138 0.34 -19.93 2.83
CA ILE A 138 0.26 -18.64 3.52
C ILE A 138 1.55 -17.87 3.27
N ARG A 139 1.41 -16.61 2.95
CA ARG A 139 2.54 -15.68 2.83
C ARG A 139 2.46 -14.60 3.89
N PHE A 140 3.60 -14.20 4.39
CA PHE A 140 3.75 -13.06 5.27
C PHE A 140 4.89 -12.18 4.74
N THR A 141 4.65 -10.88 4.64
CA THR A 141 5.67 -9.91 4.21
C THR A 141 5.68 -8.68 5.12
N LEU A 142 6.87 -8.11 5.30
CA LEU A 142 7.13 -6.85 5.98
C LEU A 142 7.75 -5.88 4.99
N GLY A 143 7.23 -4.68 4.92
CA GLY A 143 7.70 -3.64 4.00
C GLY A 143 8.09 -2.36 4.73
N LEU A 144 9.02 -1.65 4.11
CA LEU A 144 9.45 -0.30 4.48
C LEU A 144 9.41 0.56 3.23
N GLY A 145 8.85 1.77 3.37
CA GLY A 145 8.70 2.63 2.22
C GLY A 145 8.32 4.06 2.54
N TYR A 146 7.67 4.68 1.59
CA TYR A 146 7.20 6.05 1.65
C TYR A 146 5.71 6.13 1.29
N MET A 147 4.94 6.82 2.12
CA MET A 147 3.52 7.09 1.92
C MET A 147 3.32 8.59 1.70
N GLN A 148 2.50 8.93 0.71
CA GLN A 148 2.08 10.31 0.47
C GLN A 148 0.61 10.35 0.11
N HIS A 149 -0.09 11.36 0.64
CA HIS A 149 -1.49 11.59 0.30
C HIS A 149 -1.84 13.07 0.34
N LYS A 150 -2.94 13.42 -0.32
CA LYS A 150 -3.47 14.78 -0.34
C LYS A 150 -4.96 14.80 -0.64
N ILE A 151 -5.60 15.92 -0.33
CA ILE A 151 -6.94 16.26 -0.81
C ILE A 151 -6.78 16.88 -2.19
N ARG A 152 -7.32 16.23 -3.23
CA ARG A 152 -7.45 16.80 -4.55
C ARG A 152 -8.71 17.67 -4.58
N LEU A 153 -8.52 18.95 -4.75
CA LEU A 153 -9.57 19.95 -4.95
C LEU A 153 -9.87 20.01 -6.45
N GLN A 154 -11.10 19.74 -6.83
CA GLN A 154 -11.53 19.74 -8.21
C GLN A 154 -12.63 20.78 -8.40
N ASP A 155 -12.38 21.74 -9.27
CA ASP A 155 -13.31 22.76 -9.76
C ASP A 155 -13.45 22.53 -11.26
N ASP A 156 -14.60 22.00 -11.68
CA ASP A 156 -14.84 21.66 -13.08
C ASP A 156 -15.13 22.91 -13.92
N SER A 157 -15.68 23.93 -13.30
CA SER A 157 -15.99 25.23 -13.95
C SER A 157 -14.75 26.14 -14.10
N ARG A 158 -13.67 25.85 -13.34
CA ARG A 158 -12.46 26.70 -13.26
C ARG A 158 -12.75 28.14 -12.89
N SER A 159 -13.85 28.39 -12.21
CA SER A 159 -14.31 29.72 -11.84
C SER A 159 -13.85 30.16 -10.44
N ILE A 160 -13.33 29.23 -9.62
CA ILE A 160 -12.92 29.51 -8.25
C ILE A 160 -11.45 29.91 -8.23
N ALA A 161 -11.15 31.20 -8.00
CA ALA A 161 -9.79 31.76 -7.96
C ALA A 161 -8.90 31.04 -6.92
N GLN A 162 -9.45 30.70 -5.77
CA GLN A 162 -8.77 30.00 -4.67
C GLN A 162 -8.35 28.57 -5.05
N LEU A 163 -8.89 28.02 -6.11
CA LEU A 163 -8.52 26.71 -6.65
C LEU A 163 -7.60 26.78 -7.87
N SER A 164 -7.09 27.97 -8.20
CA SER A 164 -6.02 28.12 -9.20
C SER A 164 -4.78 27.32 -8.80
N THR A 165 -3.91 27.01 -9.73
CA THR A 165 -2.82 26.03 -9.56
C THR A 165 -1.94 26.30 -8.34
N ASP A 166 -1.62 27.56 -8.07
CA ASP A 166 -0.73 27.93 -6.95
C ASP A 166 -1.45 28.01 -5.61
N TYR A 167 -2.64 28.62 -5.57
CA TYR A 167 -3.43 28.73 -4.34
C TYR A 167 -3.91 27.36 -3.83
N ARG A 168 -4.17 26.41 -4.73
CA ARG A 168 -4.57 25.04 -4.36
C ARG A 168 -3.58 24.36 -3.43
N LYS A 169 -2.26 24.66 -3.56
CA LYS A 169 -1.22 24.11 -2.68
C LYS A 169 -1.41 24.48 -1.21
N GLY A 170 -2.03 25.62 -0.91
CA GLY A 170 -2.33 26.03 0.45
C GLY A 170 -3.54 25.34 1.09
N TYR A 171 -4.31 24.58 0.33
CA TYR A 171 -5.51 23.85 0.79
C TYR A 171 -5.43 22.33 0.63
N ASP A 172 -4.49 21.79 -0.16
CA ASP A 172 -4.50 20.39 -0.58
C ASP A 172 -4.04 19.40 0.50
N ARG A 173 -3.58 19.88 1.66
CA ARG A 173 -3.16 19.04 2.79
C ARG A 173 -2.13 17.99 2.40
N LEU A 174 -1.23 18.32 1.50
CA LEU A 174 -0.19 17.38 1.08
C LEU A 174 0.62 16.90 2.27
N THR A 175 0.60 15.60 2.52
CA THR A 175 1.20 14.95 3.67
C THR A 175 2.01 13.75 3.18
N GLY A 176 3.18 13.51 3.78
CA GLY A 176 4.00 12.35 3.42
C GLY A 176 5.05 12.04 4.46
N GLY A 177 5.56 10.82 4.40
CA GLY A 177 6.58 10.32 5.32
C GLY A 177 6.86 8.84 5.17
N LEU A 178 7.66 8.33 6.09
CA LEU A 178 8.04 6.92 6.15
C LEU A 178 6.82 6.04 6.39
N SER A 179 6.79 4.87 5.78
CA SER A 179 5.74 3.87 6.01
C SER A 179 6.31 2.50 6.33
N LEU A 180 5.64 1.81 7.24
CA LEU A 180 5.82 0.39 7.52
C LEU A 180 4.58 -0.36 7.05
N SER A 181 4.76 -1.55 6.49
CA SER A 181 3.63 -2.38 6.06
C SER A 181 3.81 -3.82 6.47
N GLN A 182 2.69 -4.48 6.72
CA GLN A 182 2.59 -5.92 6.92
C GLN A 182 1.49 -6.45 6.01
N TYR A 183 1.76 -7.58 5.38
CA TYR A 183 0.77 -8.31 4.61
C TYR A 183 0.75 -9.76 5.04
N ILE A 184 -0.44 -10.29 5.25
CA ILE A 184 -0.69 -11.71 5.48
C ILE A 184 -1.79 -12.18 4.54
N GLY A 185 -1.56 -13.28 3.82
CA GLY A 185 -2.57 -13.76 2.90
C GLY A 185 -2.27 -15.15 2.37
N TYR A 186 -3.28 -15.70 1.71
CA TYR A 186 -3.17 -16.94 0.97
C TYR A 186 -2.67 -16.66 -0.44
N GLN A 187 -1.69 -17.44 -0.89
CA GLN A 187 -1.15 -17.41 -2.25
C GLN A 187 -1.35 -18.75 -2.92
N TYR A 188 -1.79 -18.72 -4.17
CA TYR A 188 -1.93 -19.85 -5.04
C TYR A 188 -1.17 -19.61 -6.34
N LEU A 189 -0.25 -20.51 -6.65
CA LEU A 189 0.46 -20.55 -7.93
C LEU A 189 0.23 -21.93 -8.56
N SER A 190 -0.49 -21.94 -9.66
CA SER A 190 -0.82 -23.15 -10.39
C SER A 190 0.39 -23.71 -11.13
N GLU A 191 0.49 -25.03 -11.22
CA GLU A 191 1.50 -25.71 -12.02
C GLU A 191 1.45 -25.33 -13.50
N ASN A 192 0.26 -25.26 -14.06
CA ASN A 192 0.04 -24.87 -15.46
C ASN A 192 0.12 -23.36 -15.71
N ARG A 193 0.49 -22.58 -14.70
CA ARG A 193 0.73 -21.11 -14.74
C ARG A 193 -0.47 -20.26 -15.15
N ARG A 194 -1.68 -20.84 -15.27
CA ARG A 194 -2.87 -20.12 -15.76
C ARG A 194 -3.58 -19.33 -14.68
N ILE A 195 -3.68 -19.88 -13.47
CA ILE A 195 -4.41 -19.25 -12.36
C ILE A 195 -3.43 -19.01 -11.22
N ASN A 196 -3.08 -17.75 -11.00
CA ASN A 196 -2.14 -17.37 -9.96
C ASN A 196 -2.64 -16.12 -9.27
N PHE A 197 -2.86 -16.20 -7.97
CA PHE A 197 -3.40 -15.07 -7.21
C PHE A 197 -2.93 -15.07 -5.76
N THR A 198 -3.08 -13.94 -5.10
CA THR A 198 -3.10 -13.85 -3.64
C THR A 198 -4.35 -13.12 -3.17
N LEU A 199 -4.82 -13.50 -1.99
CA LEU A 199 -5.87 -12.79 -1.27
C LEU A 199 -5.44 -12.68 0.19
N GLY A 200 -5.51 -11.49 0.78
CA GLY A 200 -5.08 -11.30 2.16
C GLY A 200 -5.35 -9.91 2.71
N PHE A 201 -4.84 -9.71 3.92
CA PHE A 201 -4.95 -8.46 4.66
C PHE A 201 -3.66 -7.67 4.57
N ASP A 202 -3.82 -6.37 4.41
CA ASP A 202 -2.77 -5.38 4.27
C ASP A 202 -2.89 -4.34 5.38
N PHE A 203 -1.78 -4.06 6.06
CA PHE A 203 -1.71 -3.10 7.16
C PHE A 203 -0.56 -2.16 6.88
N THR A 204 -0.85 -0.87 6.76
CA THR A 204 0.18 0.16 6.52
C THR A 204 0.12 1.22 7.59
N GLN A 205 1.26 1.53 8.22
CA GLN A 205 1.44 2.60 9.18
C GLN A 205 2.34 3.67 8.54
N GLY A 206 1.79 4.86 8.30
CA GLY A 206 2.51 6.03 7.82
C GLY A 206 2.87 6.96 8.97
N PHE A 207 4.16 7.20 9.16
CA PHE A 207 4.70 8.23 10.06
C PHE A 207 4.92 9.48 9.23
N THR A 208 3.90 10.32 9.15
CA THR A 208 3.82 11.38 8.16
C THR A 208 3.83 12.76 8.80
N LYS A 209 4.07 13.77 7.97
CA LYS A 209 3.94 15.18 8.32
C LYS A 209 3.51 15.99 7.11
N SER A 210 3.01 17.21 7.33
CA SER A 210 2.71 18.12 6.24
C SER A 210 3.98 18.42 5.42
N LEU A 211 3.85 18.37 4.10
CA LEU A 211 4.86 18.75 3.13
C LEU A 211 4.62 20.16 2.58
N ARG A 212 3.63 20.89 3.14
CA ARG A 212 3.34 22.26 2.78
C ARG A 212 3.97 23.22 3.77
N ASP A 213 4.50 24.32 3.26
CA ASP A 213 5.09 25.38 4.11
C ASP A 213 4.03 26.20 4.82
N TRP A 214 2.82 26.27 4.26
CA TRP A 214 1.73 27.08 4.79
C TRP A 214 0.37 26.51 4.44
N ASP A 215 -0.53 26.47 5.43
CA ASP A 215 -1.94 26.13 5.27
C ASP A 215 -2.78 27.42 5.35
N PHE A 216 -3.49 27.75 4.28
CA PHE A 216 -4.20 29.03 4.17
C PHE A 216 -5.39 29.15 5.12
N ASP A 217 -6.12 28.07 5.33
CA ASP A 217 -7.26 28.06 6.26
C ASP A 217 -6.85 28.06 7.72
N LEU A 218 -5.70 27.46 8.06
CA LEU A 218 -5.12 27.48 9.41
C LEU A 218 -4.28 28.73 9.66
N LYS A 219 -3.91 29.47 8.60
CA LYS A 219 -3.02 30.64 8.63
C LYS A 219 -1.70 30.36 9.36
N SER A 220 -1.17 29.16 9.23
CA SER A 220 0.03 28.69 9.90
C SER A 220 0.66 27.51 9.16
N LYS A 221 1.94 27.24 9.47
CA LYS A 221 2.60 26.01 9.07
C LYS A 221 2.14 24.87 9.97
N ASN A 222 1.67 23.77 9.38
CA ASN A 222 1.35 22.57 10.13
C ASN A 222 2.61 21.69 10.30
N THR A 223 3.16 21.64 11.51
CA THR A 223 4.35 20.86 11.84
C THR A 223 4.05 19.58 12.61
N ASN A 224 2.79 19.27 12.85
CA ASN A 224 2.38 18.13 13.66
C ASN A 224 2.77 16.81 12.98
N ALA A 225 3.39 15.93 13.76
CA ALA A 225 3.58 14.55 13.38
C ALA A 225 2.22 13.84 13.37
N ARG A 226 2.04 12.94 12.40
CA ARG A 226 0.80 12.19 12.19
C ARG A 226 1.09 10.70 12.15
N LEU A 227 0.14 9.92 12.64
CA LEU A 227 0.12 8.47 12.47
C LEU A 227 -1.06 8.09 11.57
N ASP A 228 -0.77 7.92 10.30
CA ASP A 228 -1.75 7.56 9.30
C ASP A 228 -1.80 6.04 9.14
N LEU A 229 -2.91 5.41 9.52
CA LEU A 229 -3.10 3.96 9.37
C LEU A 229 -4.02 3.68 8.19
N LEU A 230 -3.62 2.70 7.37
CA LEU A 230 -4.38 2.26 6.21
C LEU A 230 -4.42 0.74 6.20
N ASN A 231 -5.58 0.16 6.51
CA ASN A 231 -5.77 -1.28 6.66
C ASN A 231 -6.79 -1.78 5.66
N GLY A 232 -6.61 -2.96 5.10
CA GLY A 232 -7.57 -3.42 4.12
C GLY A 232 -7.41 -4.86 3.67
N ILE A 233 -8.20 -5.19 2.67
CA ILE A 233 -8.15 -6.46 1.95
C ILE A 233 -7.53 -6.19 0.59
N ARG A 234 -6.55 -7.03 0.21
CA ARG A 234 -5.86 -6.97 -1.07
C ARG A 234 -6.04 -8.28 -1.82
N ALA A 235 -6.55 -8.20 -3.04
CA ALA A 235 -6.52 -9.26 -4.04
C ALA A 235 -5.44 -8.93 -5.07
N THR A 236 -4.66 -9.93 -5.47
CA THR A 236 -3.55 -9.75 -6.41
C THR A 236 -3.62 -10.81 -7.49
N TRP A 237 -3.53 -10.40 -8.73
CA TRP A 237 -3.28 -11.28 -9.85
C TRP A 237 -1.77 -11.36 -10.13
N ILE A 238 -1.26 -12.57 -10.42
CA ILE A 238 0.17 -12.85 -10.53
C ILE A 238 0.50 -13.43 -11.89
N LEU A 239 1.53 -12.86 -12.52
CA LEU A 239 2.19 -13.44 -13.70
C LEU A 239 3.57 -13.98 -13.27
N PRO A 240 3.74 -15.31 -13.16
CA PRO A 240 5.00 -15.92 -12.75
C PRO A 240 5.94 -16.14 -13.94
N PHE A 241 7.20 -15.74 -13.80
CA PHE A 241 8.30 -16.01 -14.71
C PHE A 241 9.34 -16.83 -13.97
N TYR A 242 9.55 -18.09 -14.36
CA TYR A 242 10.52 -18.98 -13.72
C TYR A 242 11.88 -18.88 -14.42
N LEU A 243 12.94 -18.59 -13.64
CA LEU A 243 14.31 -18.56 -14.11
C LEU A 243 14.94 -19.92 -13.81
N GLY A 244 15.34 -20.68 -14.82
CA GLY A 244 16.00 -21.97 -14.64
C GLY A 244 15.34 -23.16 -15.31
N ASP A 245 14.28 -22.97 -16.06
CA ASP A 245 13.57 -24.04 -16.79
C ASP A 245 14.06 -24.16 -18.27
N LEU A 246 15.31 -23.79 -18.51
CA LEU A 246 15.91 -23.89 -19.86
C LEU A 246 16.73 -25.17 -20.06
N GLY A 247 16.44 -26.24 -19.32
CA GLY A 247 17.30 -27.42 -19.25
C GLY A 247 16.67 -28.79 -19.43
N GLU A 248 15.40 -28.92 -19.81
CA GLU A 248 14.93 -30.18 -20.40
C GLU A 248 14.75 -30.00 -21.91
N LYS A 249 15.83 -30.25 -22.65
CA LYS A 249 15.72 -30.70 -24.02
C LYS A 249 15.01 -32.05 -23.97
N ASP A 250 13.81 -32.12 -24.54
CA ASP A 250 13.22 -33.39 -24.94
C ASP A 250 14.21 -34.06 -25.87
N GLU A 251 14.97 -35.04 -25.35
CA GLU A 251 15.65 -36.00 -26.19
C GLU A 251 14.56 -36.94 -26.72
N TYR A 252 14.39 -36.92 -28.04
CA TYR A 252 13.59 -37.84 -28.83
C TYR A 252 14.17 -39.23 -28.83
#